data_cb7327df37d34b5578aea098af2cd026
#
_entry.id   cb7327df37d34b5578aea098af2cd026
#
_cell.length_a   1.000
_cell.length_b   1.000
_cell.length_c   1.000
_cell.angle_alpha   90.00
_cell.angle_beta   90.00
_cell.angle_gamma   90.00
#
_symmetry.space_group_name_H-M   'P 1'
#
loop_
_entity.id
_entity.type
_entity.pdbx_description
1 polymer ?
#
loop_
_entity_poly.entity_id
_entity_poly.type
_entity_poly.pdbx_seq_one_letter_code
_entity_poly.pdbx_strand_id
1 'polypeptide(L)'
;MDNVVEPGSRLSIDGLSRDLGCSATPIREALARLESDGLVAKRPHYGYTAAPLIDSTTFDELFRMRLLLEPACALWAAQVATPQQITGMEDLIAAMSKPVLGNSYDSYKAFATQDAAFHLALATATGVGLMVETLERLRSHAQLYRLYYTVGITEDTVREHERILEAITRRDEAGAAQAMSAHLNASRSRLAGAVTKPSDDA
;
A
#
# COMPACT_ATOMS: atom_id res chain seq x y z
N MET A 1 0.96 1.16 -18.71
CA MET A 1 2.16 0.27 -18.67
C MET A 1 1.72 -1.06 -18.14
N ASP A 2 1.28 -1.88 -19.04
CA ASP A 2 0.58 -3.12 -18.74
C ASP A 2 1.60 -4.19 -18.39
N ASN A 3 1.94 -4.39 -17.09
CA ASN A 3 2.85 -5.45 -16.62
C ASN A 3 4.09 -5.72 -17.53
N VAL A 4 4.73 -4.66 -17.99
CA VAL A 4 5.91 -4.74 -18.89
C VAL A 4 7.06 -5.47 -18.20
N VAL A 5 7.04 -5.54 -16.86
CA VAL A 5 8.06 -6.21 -16.07
C VAL A 5 7.38 -7.28 -15.20
N GLU A 6 7.55 -8.53 -15.58
CA GLU A 6 7.05 -9.66 -14.80
C GLU A 6 7.78 -9.83 -13.47
N PRO A 7 7.09 -10.28 -12.40
CA PRO A 7 7.73 -10.64 -11.14
C PRO A 7 8.90 -11.61 -11.36
N GLY A 8 10.04 -11.33 -10.74
CA GLY A 8 11.27 -12.13 -10.88
C GLY A 8 12.09 -11.86 -12.15
N SER A 9 11.57 -11.10 -13.11
CA SER A 9 12.30 -10.82 -14.35
C SER A 9 13.51 -9.91 -14.11
N ARG A 10 14.54 -10.07 -14.94
CA ARG A 10 15.77 -9.29 -14.85
C ARG A 10 15.58 -7.85 -15.33
N LEU A 11 16.12 -6.91 -14.58
CA LEU A 11 16.16 -5.49 -14.91
C LEU A 11 17.57 -5.13 -15.41
N SER A 12 17.71 -4.93 -16.73
CA SER A 12 18.97 -4.52 -17.33
C SER A 12 19.16 -3.01 -17.24
N ILE A 13 20.23 -2.54 -16.58
CA ILE A 13 20.54 -1.12 -16.50
C ILE A 13 20.72 -0.52 -17.90
N ASP A 14 21.42 -1.24 -18.79
CA ASP A 14 21.66 -0.76 -20.15
C ASP A 14 20.37 -0.76 -21.00
N GLY A 15 19.48 -1.74 -20.77
CA GLY A 15 18.15 -1.77 -21.37
C GLY A 15 17.32 -0.57 -20.93
N LEU A 16 17.16 -0.38 -19.63
CA LEU A 16 16.42 0.75 -19.05
C LEU A 16 17.00 2.10 -19.47
N SER A 17 18.33 2.23 -19.56
CA SER A 17 18.98 3.46 -20.03
C SER A 17 18.58 3.80 -21.47
N ARG A 18 18.52 2.81 -22.35
CA ARG A 18 18.07 2.99 -23.75
C ARG A 18 16.60 3.33 -23.84
N ASP A 19 15.77 2.58 -23.12
CA ASP A 19 14.30 2.70 -23.19
C ASP A 19 13.82 4.05 -22.63
N LEU A 20 14.51 4.55 -21.58
CA LEU A 20 14.19 5.81 -20.90
C LEU A 20 15.00 7.02 -21.40
N GLY A 21 15.96 6.82 -22.29
CA GLY A 21 16.79 7.89 -22.87
C GLY A 21 17.68 8.60 -21.85
N CYS A 22 18.13 7.92 -20.79
CA CYS A 22 18.97 8.49 -19.74
C CYS A 22 20.22 7.65 -19.44
N SER A 23 21.21 8.23 -18.76
CA SER A 23 22.44 7.52 -18.42
C SER A 23 22.25 6.44 -17.34
N ALA A 24 23.22 5.55 -17.16
CA ALA A 24 23.16 4.47 -16.20
C ALA A 24 23.13 4.94 -14.72
N THR A 25 23.62 6.13 -14.42
CA THR A 25 23.66 6.66 -13.03
C THR A 25 22.27 6.86 -12.45
N PRO A 26 21.35 7.66 -13.04
CA PRO A 26 20.01 7.81 -12.51
C PRO A 26 19.23 6.48 -12.49
N ILE A 27 19.50 5.56 -13.42
CA ILE A 27 18.89 4.22 -13.38
C ILE A 27 19.33 3.45 -12.13
N ARG A 28 20.62 3.47 -11.78
CA ARG A 28 21.12 2.81 -10.57
C ARG A 28 20.52 3.41 -9.30
N GLU A 29 20.40 4.73 -9.23
CA GLU A 29 19.77 5.43 -8.12
C GLU A 29 18.29 5.05 -7.99
N ALA A 30 17.56 5.03 -9.09
CA ALA A 30 16.16 4.61 -9.10
C ALA A 30 16.00 3.14 -8.68
N LEU A 31 16.84 2.23 -9.18
CA LEU A 31 16.82 0.82 -8.79
C LEU A 31 17.18 0.63 -7.31
N ALA A 32 18.14 1.40 -6.77
CA ALA A 32 18.46 1.35 -5.33
C ALA A 32 17.30 1.84 -4.46
N ARG A 33 16.55 2.85 -4.89
CA ARG A 33 15.31 3.27 -4.23
C ARG A 33 14.24 2.18 -4.28
N LEU A 34 14.00 1.61 -5.45
CA LEU A 34 13.03 0.52 -5.62
C LEU A 34 13.43 -0.73 -4.82
N GLU A 35 14.75 -1.02 -4.69
CA GLU A 35 15.27 -2.07 -3.79
C GLU A 35 14.95 -1.74 -2.33
N SER A 36 15.21 -0.51 -1.93
CA SER A 36 14.80 -0.02 -0.61
C SER A 36 13.28 -0.13 -0.38
N ASP A 37 12.46 0.00 -1.42
CA ASP A 37 11.00 -0.13 -1.36
C ASP A 37 10.50 -1.58 -1.49
N GLY A 38 11.42 -2.56 -1.66
CA GLY A 38 11.07 -3.96 -1.79
C GLY A 38 10.42 -4.33 -3.13
N LEU A 39 10.44 -3.42 -4.12
CA LEU A 39 9.90 -3.64 -5.46
C LEU A 39 10.91 -4.26 -6.43
N VAL A 40 12.19 -4.17 -6.07
CA VAL A 40 13.33 -4.72 -6.81
C VAL A 40 14.24 -5.46 -5.84
N ALA A 41 14.82 -6.56 -6.28
CA ALA A 41 15.84 -7.30 -5.54
C ALA A 41 17.18 -7.26 -6.28
N LYS A 42 18.27 -6.97 -5.54
CA LYS A 42 19.62 -7.05 -6.07
C LYS A 42 20.21 -8.43 -5.75
N ARG A 43 20.61 -9.16 -6.78
CA ARG A 43 21.25 -10.47 -6.63
C ARG A 43 22.73 -10.38 -6.97
N PRO A 44 23.64 -10.93 -6.13
CA PRO A 44 25.07 -10.97 -6.43
C PRO A 44 25.31 -11.61 -7.82
N HIS A 45 26.17 -10.99 -8.62
CA HIS A 45 26.54 -11.42 -9.97
C HIS A 45 25.41 -11.48 -11.02
N TYR A 46 24.14 -11.32 -10.62
CA TYR A 46 22.99 -11.37 -11.52
C TYR A 46 22.42 -9.98 -11.84
N GLY A 47 22.62 -9.01 -10.94
CA GLY A 47 22.13 -7.65 -11.05
C GLY A 47 20.77 -7.47 -10.37
N TYR A 48 19.89 -6.64 -10.96
CA TYR A 48 18.59 -6.33 -10.41
C TYR A 48 17.50 -7.21 -11.05
N THR A 49 16.53 -7.60 -10.24
CA THR A 49 15.31 -8.31 -10.68
C THR A 49 14.09 -7.63 -10.08
N ALA A 50 12.97 -7.66 -10.79
CA ALA A 50 11.69 -7.28 -10.18
C ALA A 50 11.42 -8.22 -8.99
N ALA A 51 11.02 -7.66 -7.85
CA ALA A 51 10.70 -8.49 -6.68
C ALA A 51 9.56 -9.47 -7.03
N PRO A 52 9.55 -10.69 -6.51
CA PRO A 52 8.40 -11.59 -6.62
C PRO A 52 7.16 -10.94 -5.98
N LEU A 53 5.98 -11.46 -6.27
CA LEU A 53 4.81 -11.15 -5.45
C LEU A 53 5.04 -11.72 -4.06
N ILE A 54 4.42 -11.08 -3.06
CA ILE A 54 4.52 -11.60 -1.69
C ILE A 54 3.88 -12.99 -1.62
N ASP A 55 4.49 -13.88 -0.87
CA ASP A 55 3.94 -15.20 -0.60
C ASP A 55 2.85 -15.17 0.49
N SER A 56 2.16 -16.28 0.68
CA SER A 56 1.08 -16.38 1.66
C SER A 56 1.55 -16.17 3.10
N THR A 57 2.78 -16.55 3.43
CA THR A 57 3.36 -16.37 4.77
C THR A 57 3.58 -14.90 5.06
N THR A 58 4.30 -14.21 4.17
CA THR A 58 4.55 -12.76 4.28
C THR A 58 3.26 -11.95 4.25
N PHE A 59 2.29 -12.37 3.42
CA PHE A 59 0.97 -11.75 3.38
C PHE A 59 0.24 -11.85 4.73
N ASP A 60 0.22 -13.03 5.33
CA ASP A 60 -0.41 -13.22 6.62
C ASP A 60 0.29 -12.47 7.75
N GLU A 61 1.62 -12.44 7.77
CA GLU A 61 2.40 -11.65 8.72
C GLU A 61 2.12 -10.16 8.59
N LEU A 62 2.07 -9.66 7.35
CA LEU A 62 1.77 -8.26 7.06
C LEU A 62 0.39 -7.86 7.60
N PHE A 63 -0.65 -8.65 7.33
CA PHE A 63 -1.99 -8.36 7.84
C PHE A 63 -2.09 -8.52 9.37
N ARG A 64 -1.34 -9.44 9.99
CA ARG A 64 -1.25 -9.50 11.46
C ARG A 64 -0.67 -8.21 12.04
N MET A 65 0.40 -7.68 11.45
CA MET A 65 1.00 -6.41 11.90
C MET A 65 0.05 -5.23 11.68
N ARG A 66 -0.60 -5.15 10.53
CA ARG A 66 -1.60 -4.11 10.25
C ARG A 66 -2.76 -4.16 11.26
N LEU A 67 -3.29 -5.33 11.55
CA LEU A 67 -4.38 -5.53 12.52
C LEU A 67 -3.99 -5.20 13.97
N LEU A 68 -2.69 -5.26 14.32
CA LEU A 68 -2.21 -4.81 15.62
C LEU A 68 -2.06 -3.28 15.70
N LEU A 69 -1.64 -2.64 14.62
CA LEU A 69 -1.23 -1.23 14.64
C LEU A 69 -2.33 -0.29 14.18
N GLU A 70 -2.98 -0.56 13.05
CA GLU A 70 -3.88 0.40 12.42
C GLU A 70 -5.21 0.61 13.16
N PRO A 71 -5.84 -0.40 13.82
CA PRO A 71 -6.97 -0.15 14.69
C PRO A 71 -6.63 0.74 15.89
N ALA A 72 -5.42 0.61 16.45
CA ALA A 72 -4.93 1.51 17.50
C ALA A 72 -4.73 2.94 16.95
N CYS A 73 -4.22 3.08 15.73
CA CYS A 73 -4.14 4.40 15.08
C CYS A 73 -5.53 5.03 14.93
N ALA A 74 -6.53 4.28 14.48
CA ALA A 74 -7.89 4.78 14.31
C ALA A 74 -8.51 5.22 15.64
N LEU A 75 -8.32 4.43 16.71
CA LEU A 75 -8.75 4.76 18.05
C LEU A 75 -8.12 6.08 18.53
N TRP A 76 -6.79 6.20 18.45
CA TRP A 76 -6.08 7.38 18.89
C TRP A 76 -6.37 8.60 18.03
N ALA A 77 -6.51 8.43 16.70
CA ALA A 77 -6.94 9.52 15.82
C ALA A 77 -8.34 10.02 16.21
N ALA A 78 -9.27 9.15 16.61
CA ALA A 78 -10.58 9.57 17.12
C ALA A 78 -10.47 10.43 18.39
N GLN A 79 -9.45 10.21 19.23
CA GLN A 79 -9.21 11.02 20.44
C GLN A 79 -8.70 12.42 20.11
N VAL A 80 -7.70 12.52 19.21
CA VAL A 80 -6.86 13.72 19.13
C VAL A 80 -6.81 14.38 17.74
N ALA A 81 -7.37 13.79 16.70
CA ALA A 81 -7.31 14.36 15.34
C ALA A 81 -7.90 15.77 15.31
N THR A 82 -7.19 16.70 14.69
CA THR A 82 -7.65 18.06 14.47
C THR A 82 -8.67 18.12 13.33
N PRO A 83 -9.56 19.15 13.29
CA PRO A 83 -10.47 19.33 12.15
C PRO A 83 -9.74 19.38 10.80
N GLN A 84 -8.57 20.00 10.74
CA GLN A 84 -7.77 20.05 9.51
C GLN A 84 -7.28 18.67 9.07
N GLN A 85 -6.89 17.79 9.99
CA GLN A 85 -6.50 16.42 9.67
C GLN A 85 -7.69 15.59 9.18
N ILE A 86 -8.87 15.79 9.78
CA ILE A 86 -10.12 15.14 9.33
C ILE A 86 -10.43 15.57 7.90
N THR A 87 -10.42 16.89 7.59
CA THR A 87 -10.62 17.38 6.22
C THR A 87 -9.59 16.81 5.25
N GLY A 88 -8.32 16.71 5.64
CA GLY A 88 -7.30 16.08 4.79
C GLY A 88 -7.61 14.62 4.46
N MET A 89 -8.16 13.85 5.43
CA MET A 89 -8.60 12.48 5.19
C MET A 89 -9.86 12.40 4.32
N GLU A 90 -10.81 13.35 4.45
CA GLU A 90 -11.96 13.49 3.54
C GLU A 90 -11.52 13.70 2.09
N ASP A 91 -10.55 14.58 1.86
CA ASP A 91 -10.00 14.87 0.53
C ASP A 91 -9.36 13.60 -0.11
N LEU A 92 -8.67 12.79 0.70
CA LEU A 92 -8.08 11.53 0.25
C LEU A 92 -9.16 10.51 -0.15
N ILE A 93 -10.22 10.37 0.63
CA ILE A 93 -11.36 9.49 0.31
C ILE A 93 -12.06 9.99 -0.95
N ALA A 94 -12.31 11.28 -1.07
CA ALA A 94 -12.91 11.88 -2.26
C ALA A 94 -12.06 11.65 -3.51
N ALA A 95 -10.73 11.68 -3.38
CA ALA A 95 -9.81 11.36 -4.48
C ALA A 95 -9.86 9.88 -4.88
N MET A 96 -10.02 8.94 -3.92
CA MET A 96 -10.23 7.51 -4.18
C MET A 96 -11.57 7.22 -4.86
N SER A 97 -12.60 8.01 -4.58
CA SER A 97 -13.96 7.83 -5.11
C SER A 97 -14.13 8.30 -6.56
N LYS A 98 -13.15 9.01 -7.13
CA LYS A 98 -13.21 9.43 -8.53
C LYS A 98 -13.29 8.21 -9.42
N PRO A 99 -14.23 8.17 -10.39
CA PRO A 99 -14.38 6.99 -11.23
C PRO A 99 -13.06 6.66 -11.91
N VAL A 100 -12.61 5.45 -11.67
CA VAL A 100 -11.50 4.86 -12.38
C VAL A 100 -12.00 4.58 -13.80
N LEU A 101 -11.77 5.51 -14.72
CA LEU A 101 -12.12 5.34 -16.13
C LEU A 101 -11.24 4.25 -16.73
N GLY A 102 -11.74 3.01 -16.71
CA GLY A 102 -11.11 1.83 -17.30
C GLY A 102 -10.20 1.06 -16.32
N ASN A 103 -9.90 -0.18 -16.67
CA ASN A 103 -8.92 -1.06 -16.00
C ASN A 103 -7.48 -0.64 -16.34
N SER A 104 -7.14 0.65 -16.26
CA SER A 104 -5.82 1.12 -16.59
C SER A 104 -4.90 1.10 -15.37
N TYR A 105 -3.63 0.84 -15.60
CA TYR A 105 -2.58 0.91 -14.58
C TYR A 105 -2.55 2.24 -13.83
N ASP A 106 -2.76 3.36 -14.53
CA ASP A 106 -2.72 4.69 -13.92
C ASP A 106 -3.86 4.93 -12.93
N SER A 107 -5.03 4.42 -13.23
CA SER A 107 -6.19 4.46 -12.34
C SER A 107 -5.92 3.68 -11.04
N TYR A 108 -5.30 2.52 -11.19
CA TYR A 108 -4.90 1.66 -10.08
C TYR A 108 -3.85 2.31 -9.19
N LYS A 109 -2.81 2.87 -9.82
CA LYS A 109 -1.75 3.59 -9.16
C LYS A 109 -2.30 4.80 -8.38
N ALA A 110 -3.21 5.54 -8.98
CA ALA A 110 -3.84 6.69 -8.33
C ALA A 110 -4.60 6.25 -7.06
N PHE A 111 -5.43 5.22 -7.15
CA PHE A 111 -6.14 4.69 -5.99
C PHE A 111 -5.19 4.22 -4.89
N ALA A 112 -4.23 3.34 -5.21
CA ALA A 112 -3.30 2.80 -4.23
C ALA A 112 -2.45 3.89 -3.54
N THR A 113 -2.14 4.97 -4.26
CA THR A 113 -1.45 6.14 -3.69
C THR A 113 -2.33 6.85 -2.66
N GLN A 114 -3.62 7.05 -2.95
CA GLN A 114 -4.54 7.71 -2.03
C GLN A 114 -4.89 6.81 -0.83
N ASP A 115 -5.05 5.51 -1.06
CA ASP A 115 -5.23 4.51 -0.01
C ASP A 115 -4.05 4.52 0.99
N ALA A 116 -2.83 4.44 0.48
CA ALA A 116 -1.62 4.55 1.29
C ALA A 116 -1.55 5.87 2.08
N ALA A 117 -1.88 6.99 1.41
CA ALA A 117 -1.88 8.30 2.04
C ALA A 117 -2.95 8.41 3.15
N PHE A 118 -4.13 7.79 2.98
CA PHE A 118 -5.17 7.77 4.01
C PHE A 118 -4.69 7.04 5.28
N HIS A 119 -4.14 5.84 5.16
CA HIS A 119 -3.62 5.08 6.29
C HIS A 119 -2.48 5.81 7.00
N LEU A 120 -1.61 6.48 6.24
CA LEU A 120 -0.52 7.28 6.81
C LEU A 120 -1.03 8.57 7.49
N ALA A 121 -2.01 9.25 6.89
CA ALA A 121 -2.66 10.43 7.49
C ALA A 121 -3.33 10.07 8.82
N LEU A 122 -3.97 8.92 8.90
CA LEU A 122 -4.58 8.40 10.10
C LEU A 122 -3.53 8.11 11.19
N ALA A 123 -2.40 7.48 10.85
CA ALA A 123 -1.29 7.29 11.76
C ALA A 123 -0.68 8.64 12.23
N THR A 124 -0.52 9.59 11.32
CA THR A 124 -0.02 10.93 11.62
C THR A 124 -0.95 11.67 12.57
N ALA A 125 -2.27 11.50 12.43
CA ALA A 125 -3.27 12.13 13.29
C ALA A 125 -3.18 11.67 14.77
N THR A 126 -2.54 10.52 15.04
CA THR A 126 -2.30 10.06 16.43
C THR A 126 -1.30 10.92 17.18
N GLY A 127 -0.43 11.68 16.50
CA GLY A 127 0.70 12.40 17.10
C GLY A 127 1.87 11.50 17.51
N VAL A 128 1.83 10.19 17.22
CA VAL A 128 2.87 9.22 17.61
C VAL A 128 3.80 8.95 16.42
N GLY A 129 4.95 9.65 16.36
CA GLY A 129 5.90 9.54 15.24
C GLY A 129 6.41 8.12 14.97
N LEU A 130 6.68 7.34 16.03
CA LEU A 130 7.10 5.93 15.88
C LEU A 130 6.04 5.05 15.21
N MET A 131 4.75 5.37 15.36
CA MET A 131 3.68 4.64 14.67
C MET A 131 3.74 4.91 13.16
N VAL A 132 3.94 6.17 12.79
CA VAL A 132 4.12 6.58 11.38
C VAL A 132 5.31 5.85 10.77
N GLU A 133 6.50 5.93 11.40
CA GLU A 133 7.71 5.25 10.92
C GLU A 133 7.52 3.74 10.80
N THR A 134 6.81 3.12 11.74
CA THR A 134 6.59 1.66 11.73
C THR A 134 5.70 1.27 10.55
N LEU A 135 4.60 2.00 10.31
CA LEU A 135 3.70 1.73 9.19
C LEU A 135 4.38 2.01 7.84
N GLU A 136 5.19 3.06 7.73
CA GLU A 136 6.00 3.30 6.54
C GLU A 136 6.97 2.15 6.28
N ARG A 137 7.63 1.63 7.31
CA ARG A 137 8.58 0.50 7.19
C ARG A 137 7.91 -0.82 6.84
N LEU A 138 6.67 -1.06 7.23
CA LEU A 138 5.91 -2.24 6.81
C LEU A 138 5.69 -2.27 5.29
N ARG A 139 5.69 -1.11 4.63
CA ARG A 139 5.55 -0.97 3.17
C ARG A 139 4.37 -1.77 2.62
N SER A 140 3.34 -1.94 3.46
CA SER A 140 2.17 -2.74 3.13
C SER A 140 1.56 -2.35 1.78
N HIS A 141 1.45 -1.05 1.54
CA HIS A 141 0.87 -0.54 0.30
C HIS A 141 1.72 -0.88 -0.94
N ALA A 142 3.05 -0.78 -0.87
CA ALA A 142 3.93 -1.15 -1.98
C ALA A 142 3.87 -2.64 -2.30
N GLN A 143 3.73 -3.50 -1.28
CA GLN A 143 3.63 -4.95 -1.44
C GLN A 143 2.23 -5.37 -1.94
N LEU A 144 1.17 -4.79 -1.36
CA LEU A 144 -0.21 -5.12 -1.70
C LEU A 144 -0.66 -4.50 -3.04
N TYR A 145 -0.08 -3.37 -3.44
CA TYR A 145 -0.38 -2.70 -4.70
C TYR A 145 -0.39 -3.65 -5.91
N ARG A 146 0.59 -4.54 -5.98
CA ARG A 146 0.73 -5.50 -7.09
C ARG A 146 -0.36 -6.57 -7.06
N LEU A 147 -0.92 -6.89 -5.88
CA LEU A 147 -2.05 -7.81 -5.72
C LEU A 147 -3.37 -7.12 -6.09
N TYR A 148 -3.55 -5.88 -5.72
CA TYR A 148 -4.75 -5.09 -6.08
C TYR A 148 -4.95 -5.01 -7.59
N TYR A 149 -3.88 -4.97 -8.38
CA TYR A 149 -3.99 -4.93 -9.84
C TYR A 149 -4.70 -6.16 -10.41
N THR A 150 -4.58 -7.32 -9.77
CA THR A 150 -5.21 -8.56 -10.22
C THR A 150 -6.66 -8.72 -9.74
N VAL A 151 -7.03 -8.09 -8.63
CA VAL A 151 -8.34 -8.29 -7.97
C VAL A 151 -9.35 -7.20 -8.32
N GLY A 152 -8.89 -6.00 -8.62
CA GLY A 152 -9.74 -4.84 -8.86
C GLY A 152 -10.03 -4.03 -7.60
N ILE A 153 -10.30 -2.74 -7.82
CA ILE A 153 -10.75 -1.82 -6.78
C ILE A 153 -12.27 -1.94 -6.69
N THR A 154 -12.80 -2.01 -5.49
CA THR A 154 -14.24 -2.06 -5.27
C THR A 154 -14.73 -0.75 -4.62
N GLU A 155 -15.95 -0.33 -4.97
CA GLU A 155 -16.62 0.76 -4.27
C GLU A 155 -16.73 0.49 -2.76
N ASP A 156 -16.75 -0.78 -2.35
CA ASP A 156 -16.82 -1.19 -0.96
C ASP A 156 -15.59 -0.71 -0.17
N THR A 157 -14.39 -0.69 -0.79
CA THR A 157 -13.17 -0.19 -0.14
C THR A 157 -13.31 1.29 0.24
N VAL A 158 -13.88 2.11 -0.64
CA VAL A 158 -14.13 3.53 -0.35
C VAL A 158 -15.13 3.68 0.81
N ARG A 159 -16.23 2.94 0.77
CA ARG A 159 -17.24 2.95 1.86
C ARG A 159 -16.67 2.47 3.20
N GLU A 160 -15.70 1.57 3.17
CA GLU A 160 -15.00 1.13 4.38
C GLU A 160 -14.18 2.29 4.98
N HIS A 161 -13.45 3.06 4.16
CA HIS A 161 -12.73 4.25 4.61
C HIS A 161 -13.66 5.35 5.14
N GLU A 162 -14.80 5.59 4.46
CA GLU A 162 -15.82 6.53 4.92
C GLU A 162 -16.32 6.19 6.33
N ARG A 163 -16.58 4.91 6.63
CA ARG A 163 -17.00 4.47 7.97
C ARG A 163 -15.95 4.70 9.04
N ILE A 164 -14.67 4.50 8.71
CA ILE A 164 -13.55 4.78 9.62
C ILE A 164 -13.54 6.27 9.96
N LEU A 165 -13.59 7.11 8.92
CA LEU A 165 -13.51 8.56 9.10
C LEU A 165 -14.75 9.13 9.80
N GLU A 166 -15.94 8.59 9.54
CA GLU A 166 -17.17 8.95 10.25
C GLU A 166 -17.06 8.69 11.75
N ALA A 167 -16.52 7.54 12.16
CA ALA A 167 -16.29 7.22 13.57
C ALA A 167 -15.27 8.18 14.20
N ILE A 168 -14.18 8.50 13.49
CA ILE A 168 -13.17 9.47 13.95
C ILE A 168 -13.79 10.86 14.13
N THR A 169 -14.60 11.31 13.18
CA THR A 169 -15.28 12.62 13.22
C THR A 169 -16.24 12.72 14.40
N ARG A 170 -16.92 11.63 14.73
CA ARG A 170 -17.82 11.54 15.89
C ARG A 170 -17.10 11.29 17.21
N ARG A 171 -15.78 11.19 17.22
CA ARG A 171 -14.99 10.85 18.41
C ARG A 171 -15.36 9.49 19.02
N ASP A 172 -15.84 8.57 18.19
CA ASP A 172 -16.15 7.20 18.57
C ASP A 172 -14.89 6.33 18.44
N GLU A 173 -14.12 6.28 19.52
CA GLU A 173 -12.85 5.54 19.59
C GLU A 173 -13.01 4.05 19.27
N ALA A 174 -13.99 3.41 19.91
CA ALA A 174 -14.24 1.99 19.73
C ALA A 174 -14.77 1.69 18.33
N GLY A 175 -15.68 2.52 17.81
CA GLY A 175 -16.20 2.42 16.46
C GLY A 175 -15.11 2.61 15.40
N ALA A 176 -14.17 3.54 15.59
CA ALA A 176 -13.06 3.77 14.69
C ALA A 176 -12.12 2.55 14.62
N ALA A 177 -11.74 1.98 15.76
CA ALA A 177 -10.94 0.76 15.82
C ALA A 177 -11.64 -0.45 15.19
N GLN A 178 -12.94 -0.61 15.44
CA GLN A 178 -13.75 -1.67 14.86
C GLN A 178 -13.88 -1.53 13.35
N ALA A 179 -14.16 -0.32 12.86
CA ALA A 179 -14.27 -0.04 11.43
C ALA A 179 -12.95 -0.33 10.70
N MET A 180 -11.80 0.08 11.26
CA MET A 180 -10.48 -0.21 10.71
C MET A 180 -10.21 -1.73 10.70
N SER A 181 -10.51 -2.44 11.78
CA SER A 181 -10.36 -3.90 11.83
C SER A 181 -11.23 -4.60 10.77
N ALA A 182 -12.46 -4.15 10.59
CA ALA A 182 -13.37 -4.69 9.56
C ALA A 182 -12.82 -4.45 8.15
N HIS A 183 -12.34 -3.23 7.87
CA HIS A 183 -11.70 -2.86 6.60
C HIS A 183 -10.49 -3.76 6.28
N LEU A 184 -9.57 -3.94 7.24
CA LEU A 184 -8.38 -4.77 7.04
C LEU A 184 -8.72 -6.24 6.79
N ASN A 185 -9.72 -6.80 7.50
CA ASN A 185 -10.18 -8.17 7.28
C ASN A 185 -10.85 -8.32 5.91
N ALA A 186 -11.67 -7.36 5.49
CA ALA A 186 -12.27 -7.35 4.16
C ALA A 186 -11.21 -7.24 3.05
N SER A 187 -10.23 -6.35 3.21
CA SER A 187 -9.08 -6.22 2.30
C SER A 187 -8.28 -7.53 2.21
N ARG A 188 -7.96 -8.16 3.36
CA ARG A 188 -7.28 -9.46 3.41
C ARG A 188 -8.05 -10.52 2.63
N SER A 189 -9.37 -10.62 2.83
CA SER A 189 -10.21 -11.59 2.15
C SER A 189 -10.25 -11.37 0.64
N ARG A 190 -10.34 -10.12 0.18
CA ARG A 190 -10.31 -9.77 -1.25
C ARG A 190 -8.99 -10.16 -1.91
N LEU A 191 -7.85 -9.93 -1.23
CA LEU A 191 -6.52 -10.13 -1.79
C LEU A 191 -5.99 -11.55 -1.67
N ALA A 192 -6.55 -12.38 -0.78
CA ALA A 192 -6.04 -13.73 -0.50
C ALA A 192 -5.96 -14.63 -1.75
N GLY A 193 -6.88 -14.45 -2.71
CA GLY A 193 -6.88 -15.22 -3.97
C GLY A 193 -5.76 -14.86 -4.96
N ALA A 194 -5.12 -13.70 -4.78
CA ALA A 194 -4.05 -13.20 -5.65
C ALA A 194 -2.64 -13.53 -5.11
N VAL A 195 -2.55 -14.09 -3.93
CA VAL A 195 -1.28 -14.40 -3.26
C VAL A 195 -0.70 -15.71 -3.78
N THR A 196 0.58 -15.72 -4.09
CA THR A 196 1.28 -16.94 -4.51
C THR A 196 1.48 -17.90 -3.32
N LYS A 197 1.47 -19.22 -3.60
CA LYS A 197 1.91 -20.19 -2.59
C LYS A 197 3.38 -19.97 -2.26
N PRO A 198 3.83 -20.28 -1.01
CA PRO A 198 5.24 -20.26 -0.68
C PRO A 198 6.02 -21.09 -1.71
N SER A 199 7.16 -20.58 -2.19
CA SER A 199 8.09 -21.39 -2.98
C SER A 199 8.71 -22.44 -2.06
N ASP A 200 8.65 -23.71 -2.45
CA ASP A 200 9.28 -24.83 -1.70
C ASP A 200 10.83 -24.79 -1.73
N ASP A 201 11.42 -23.70 -2.23
CA ASP A 201 12.87 -23.47 -2.30
C ASP A 201 13.34 -22.60 -1.13
N ALA A 202 13.56 -23.20 0.02
CA ALA A 202 14.30 -22.63 1.17
C ALA A 202 15.47 -23.54 1.57
#